data_723b6c7f522431c5b232d7596bbc2c47
#
_entry.id   723b6c7f522431c5b232d7596bbc2c47
#
_cell.length_a   1.000
_cell.length_b   1.000
_cell.length_c   1.000
_cell.angle_alpha   90.00
_cell.angle_beta   90.00
_cell.angle_gamma   90.00
#
_symmetry.space_group_name_H-M   'P 1'
#
loop_
_entity.id
_entity.type
_entity.pdbx_description
1 polymer ?
#
loop_
_entity_poly.entity_id
_entity_poly.type
_entity_poly.pdbx_seq_one_letter_code
_entity_poly.pdbx_strand_id
1 'polypeptide(L)'
;MMKKINYIIGMIVIGIFLSCENEAIPYYNSENDAVRFSNKNSDGYGGDGIVYQSYSFVSNPLDEYVIYDIPVILIGNTSDKDRTVNYTIDTEKSTATEGSYELMEGIIPANHNEGYIRIKLYNVNWR
;
A
#
# COMPACT_ATOMS: atom_id res chain seq x y z
N MET A 1 -42.67 34.16 -36.66
CA MET A 1 -41.27 34.05 -36.17
C MET A 1 -41.15 33.67 -34.69
N MET A 2 -41.92 34.26 -33.80
CA MET A 2 -41.81 33.97 -32.35
C MET A 2 -42.14 32.54 -31.91
N LYS A 3 -43.10 31.83 -32.55
CA LYS A 3 -43.43 30.44 -32.21
C LYS A 3 -42.31 29.45 -32.48
N LYS A 4 -41.50 29.63 -33.51
CA LYS A 4 -40.37 28.76 -33.84
C LYS A 4 -39.18 28.93 -32.89
N ILE A 5 -38.98 30.13 -32.35
CA ILE A 5 -37.93 30.43 -31.38
C ILE A 5 -38.21 29.71 -30.05
N ASN A 6 -39.48 29.68 -29.63
CA ASN A 6 -39.87 28.98 -28.38
C ASN A 6 -39.61 27.44 -28.44
N TYR A 7 -39.79 26.81 -29.61
CA TYR A 7 -39.48 25.39 -29.80
C TYR A 7 -37.98 25.10 -29.72
N ILE A 8 -37.15 26.02 -30.28
CA ILE A 8 -35.70 25.86 -30.25
C ILE A 8 -35.16 26.01 -28.80
N ILE A 9 -35.67 27.00 -28.05
CA ILE A 9 -35.29 27.20 -26.64
C ILE A 9 -35.76 26.04 -25.78
N GLY A 10 -36.96 25.49 -26.00
CA GLY A 10 -37.45 24.30 -25.29
C GLY A 10 -36.59 23.05 -25.56
N MET A 11 -36.11 22.88 -26.80
CA MET A 11 -35.27 21.76 -27.19
C MET A 11 -33.85 21.81 -26.57
N ILE A 12 -33.30 23.04 -26.43
CA ILE A 12 -32.00 23.24 -25.78
C ILE A 12 -32.09 23.01 -24.28
N VAL A 13 -33.18 23.39 -23.62
CA VAL A 13 -33.37 23.19 -22.18
C VAL A 13 -33.49 21.69 -21.82
N ILE A 14 -34.15 20.89 -22.67
CA ILE A 14 -34.28 19.44 -22.47
C ILE A 14 -32.94 18.71 -22.62
N GLY A 15 -32.06 19.21 -23.50
CA GLY A 15 -30.71 18.62 -23.73
C GLY A 15 -29.76 18.77 -22.54
N ILE A 16 -29.99 19.71 -21.63
CA ILE A 16 -29.08 19.97 -20.50
C ILE A 16 -29.33 19.00 -19.33
N PHE A 17 -30.50 18.35 -19.25
CA PHE A 17 -30.82 17.43 -18.16
C PHE A 17 -30.36 15.97 -18.39
N LEU A 18 -29.80 15.64 -19.57
CA LEU A 18 -29.35 14.28 -19.87
C LEU A 18 -27.85 14.05 -19.63
N SER A 19 -27.13 15.02 -19.04
CA SER A 19 -25.68 14.94 -18.86
C SER A 19 -25.27 14.67 -17.40
N CYS A 20 -26.03 13.87 -16.66
CA CYS A 20 -25.56 13.27 -15.42
C CYS A 20 -25.64 11.74 -15.56
N GLU A 21 -24.68 11.14 -16.24
CA GLU A 21 -24.32 9.78 -15.94
C GLU A 21 -23.71 9.79 -14.53
N ASN A 22 -24.49 9.33 -13.56
CA ASN A 22 -23.97 8.96 -12.27
C ASN A 22 -23.07 7.72 -12.49
N GLU A 23 -21.81 7.93 -12.80
CA GLU A 23 -20.84 6.87 -12.57
C GLU A 23 -20.93 6.55 -11.08
N ALA A 24 -21.45 5.35 -10.78
CA ALA A 24 -21.48 4.87 -9.41
C ALA A 24 -20.05 4.90 -8.90
N ILE A 25 -19.81 5.72 -7.88
CA ILE A 25 -18.51 5.73 -7.19
C ILE A 25 -18.27 4.29 -6.78
N PRO A 26 -17.20 3.63 -7.25
CA PRO A 26 -16.96 2.24 -6.88
C PRO A 26 -16.84 2.16 -5.36
N TYR A 27 -17.82 1.52 -4.73
CA TYR A 27 -17.75 1.25 -3.31
C TYR A 27 -16.53 0.37 -3.05
N TYR A 28 -15.74 0.75 -2.07
CA TYR A 28 -14.68 -0.12 -1.57
C TYR A 28 -15.34 -1.44 -1.10
N ASN A 29 -14.98 -2.54 -1.76
CA ASN A 29 -15.44 -3.86 -1.35
C ASN A 29 -14.42 -4.41 -0.34
N SER A 30 -14.85 -4.63 0.90
CA SER A 30 -14.03 -5.18 1.98
C SER A 30 -13.54 -6.62 1.72
N GLU A 31 -14.05 -7.28 0.69
CA GLU A 31 -13.55 -8.58 0.25
C GLU A 31 -12.16 -8.48 -0.42
N ASN A 32 -11.77 -7.27 -0.83
CA ASN A 32 -10.50 -6.98 -1.50
C ASN A 32 -9.60 -6.11 -0.62
N ASP A 33 -9.46 -6.45 0.66
CA ASP A 33 -8.51 -5.79 1.53
C ASP A 33 -7.10 -5.89 0.93
N ALA A 34 -6.41 -4.77 0.85
CA ALA A 34 -5.07 -4.69 0.31
C ALA A 34 -4.09 -4.20 1.38
N VAL A 35 -2.84 -4.55 1.22
CA VAL A 35 -1.76 -4.07 2.07
C VAL A 35 -0.76 -3.32 1.22
N ARG A 36 -0.31 -2.18 1.69
CA ARG A 36 0.77 -1.41 1.08
C ARG A 36 1.89 -1.15 2.07
N PHE A 37 3.10 -0.93 1.58
CA PHE A 37 4.19 -0.46 2.42
C PHE A 37 3.86 0.92 2.98
N SER A 38 4.22 1.13 4.24
CA SER A 38 4.13 2.45 4.85
C SER A 38 5.21 3.36 4.27
N ASN A 39 4.82 4.55 3.83
CA ASN A 39 5.74 5.59 3.39
C ASN A 39 6.04 6.63 4.49
N LYS A 40 5.74 6.28 5.75
CA LYS A 40 6.11 7.13 6.88
C LYS A 40 7.63 7.10 7.05
N ASN A 41 8.25 8.26 7.01
CA ASN A 41 9.63 8.44 7.44
C ASN A 41 9.70 8.28 8.97
N SER A 42 10.90 8.08 9.52
CA SER A 42 11.15 8.01 10.97
C SER A 42 10.63 9.23 11.76
N ASP A 43 10.43 10.33 11.07
CA ASP A 43 9.90 11.62 11.57
C ASP A 43 8.37 11.74 11.42
N GLY A 44 7.69 10.72 10.92
CA GLY A 44 6.22 10.67 10.85
C GLY A 44 5.59 11.44 9.68
N TYR A 45 6.38 12.09 8.84
CA TYR A 45 5.90 12.78 7.65
C TYR A 45 5.93 11.86 6.44
N GLY A 46 4.73 11.52 5.93
CA GLY A 46 4.58 10.85 4.63
C GLY A 46 4.82 11.84 3.52
N GLY A 47 5.90 11.68 2.77
CA GLY A 47 6.08 12.34 1.47
C GLY A 47 5.54 11.43 0.36
N ASP A 48 5.24 11.99 -0.80
CA ASP A 48 4.83 11.24 -2.00
C ASP A 48 5.98 10.42 -2.62
N GLY A 49 7.11 10.32 -1.92
CA GLY A 49 8.29 9.57 -2.32
C GLY A 49 8.27 8.12 -1.85
N ILE A 50 8.86 7.25 -2.65
CA ILE A 50 9.17 5.87 -2.23
C ILE A 50 10.18 5.95 -1.09
N VAL A 51 9.77 5.53 0.11
CA VAL A 51 10.70 5.42 1.24
C VAL A 51 11.45 4.12 1.11
N TYR A 52 12.72 4.22 0.78
CA TYR A 52 13.62 3.07 0.81
C TYR A 52 14.04 2.81 2.26
N GLN A 53 13.62 1.68 2.77
CA GLN A 53 14.12 1.17 4.03
C GLN A 53 15.51 0.58 3.78
N SER A 54 16.49 0.92 4.60
CA SER A 54 17.85 0.41 4.45
C SER A 54 18.43 -0.03 5.78
N TYR A 55 19.22 -1.09 5.75
CA TYR A 55 20.04 -1.54 6.87
C TYR A 55 21.45 -1.82 6.38
N SER A 56 22.45 -1.51 7.21
CA SER A 56 23.84 -1.74 6.86
C SER A 56 24.60 -2.40 8.01
N PHE A 57 25.18 -3.55 7.76
CA PHE A 57 26.09 -4.22 8.69
C PHE A 57 27.45 -3.52 8.84
N VAL A 58 27.77 -2.56 7.98
CA VAL A 58 28.99 -1.74 8.13
C VAL A 58 28.99 -0.97 9.45
N SER A 59 27.81 -0.53 9.90
CA SER A 59 27.67 0.17 11.19
C SER A 59 27.65 -0.79 12.39
N ASN A 60 27.35 -2.07 12.16
CA ASN A 60 27.27 -3.11 13.19
C ASN A 60 27.97 -4.38 12.68
N PRO A 61 29.29 -4.36 12.50
CA PRO A 61 30.02 -5.44 11.81
C PRO A 61 30.11 -6.74 12.64
N LEU A 62 29.80 -6.67 13.93
CA LEU A 62 29.82 -7.84 14.82
C LEU A 62 28.48 -8.57 14.88
N ASP A 63 27.43 -8.03 14.30
CA ASP A 63 26.12 -8.66 14.28
C ASP A 63 26.10 -9.75 13.22
N GLU A 64 25.80 -10.97 13.62
CA GLU A 64 25.65 -12.11 12.73
C GLU A 64 24.39 -11.99 11.87
N TYR A 65 23.32 -11.45 12.45
CA TYR A 65 22.05 -11.18 11.78
C TYR A 65 21.32 -10.00 12.44
N VAL A 66 20.32 -9.49 11.73
CA VAL A 66 19.34 -8.53 12.26
C VAL A 66 17.94 -8.97 11.89
N ILE A 67 16.99 -8.75 12.80
CA ILE A 67 15.56 -8.85 12.48
C ILE A 67 15.06 -7.46 12.15
N TYR A 68 14.51 -7.31 10.95
CA TYR A 68 14.10 -6.03 10.40
C TYR A 68 12.60 -6.03 10.12
N ASP A 69 11.88 -5.10 10.75
CA ASP A 69 10.44 -4.92 10.58
C ASP A 69 10.16 -3.81 9.56
N ILE A 70 9.48 -4.18 8.48
CA ILE A 70 9.07 -3.25 7.44
C ILE A 70 7.60 -2.89 7.69
N PRO A 71 7.29 -1.62 8.00
CA PRO A 71 5.93 -1.22 8.32
C PRO A 71 5.03 -1.29 7.10
N VAL A 72 3.82 -1.80 7.30
CA VAL A 72 2.77 -1.91 6.29
C VAL A 72 1.47 -1.27 6.79
N ILE A 73 0.64 -0.83 5.85
CA ILE A 73 -0.66 -0.23 6.13
C ILE A 73 -1.74 -1.02 5.39
N LEU A 74 -2.77 -1.38 6.12
CA LEU A 74 -3.99 -1.97 5.58
C LEU A 74 -4.81 -0.90 4.84
N ILE A 75 -5.18 -1.21 3.62
CA ILE A 75 -6.20 -0.48 2.86
C ILE A 75 -7.47 -1.30 2.97
N GLY A 76 -8.33 -0.92 3.93
CA GLY A 76 -9.53 -1.68 4.21
C GLY A 76 -10.02 -1.48 5.63
N ASN A 77 -10.96 -2.34 6.03
CA ASN A 77 -11.53 -2.31 7.36
C ASN A 77 -10.62 -3.03 8.36
N THR A 78 -10.55 -2.51 9.58
CA THR A 78 -9.89 -3.22 10.68
C THR A 78 -10.67 -4.50 11.04
N SER A 79 -9.98 -5.48 11.57
CA SER A 79 -10.56 -6.75 12.05
C SER A 79 -10.40 -6.84 13.56
N ASP A 80 -11.29 -7.55 14.21
CA ASP A 80 -11.21 -7.90 15.64
C ASP A 80 -10.17 -9.00 15.94
N LYS A 81 -9.51 -9.52 14.90
CA LYS A 81 -8.49 -10.55 14.96
C LYS A 81 -7.23 -10.10 14.23
N ASP A 82 -6.10 -10.63 14.66
CA ASP A 82 -4.84 -10.48 13.95
C ASP A 82 -4.97 -11.02 12.53
N ARG A 83 -4.34 -10.33 11.58
CA ARG A 83 -4.27 -10.74 10.18
C ARG A 83 -2.85 -11.05 9.78
N THR A 84 -2.64 -12.22 9.19
CA THR A 84 -1.36 -12.57 8.59
C THR A 84 -1.21 -11.85 7.25
N VAL A 85 -0.05 -11.23 7.03
CA VAL A 85 0.33 -10.61 5.77
C VAL A 85 1.22 -11.58 5.00
N ASN A 86 0.71 -12.10 3.90
CA ASN A 86 1.49 -12.93 2.99
C ASN A 86 2.30 -12.04 2.04
N TYR A 87 3.58 -12.30 1.93
CA TYR A 87 4.50 -11.56 1.08
C TYR A 87 5.58 -12.48 0.52
N THR A 88 6.20 -12.03 -0.54
CA THR A 88 7.27 -12.76 -1.22
C THR A 88 8.29 -11.78 -1.78
N ILE A 89 9.45 -12.29 -2.15
CA ILE A 89 10.48 -11.50 -2.82
C ILE A 89 10.29 -11.59 -4.33
N ASP A 90 10.37 -10.46 -4.99
CA ASP A 90 10.47 -10.38 -6.44
C ASP A 90 11.89 -10.80 -6.85
N THR A 91 12.06 -12.07 -7.21
CA THR A 91 13.36 -12.64 -7.55
C THR A 91 13.93 -12.10 -8.85
N GLU A 92 13.13 -11.51 -9.71
CA GLU A 92 13.61 -10.88 -10.95
C GLU A 92 14.28 -9.53 -10.69
N LYS A 93 13.83 -8.82 -9.64
CA LYS A 93 14.35 -7.50 -9.25
C LYS A 93 15.30 -7.54 -8.07
N SER A 94 15.29 -8.62 -7.31
CA SER A 94 16.16 -8.77 -6.15
C SER A 94 17.57 -9.15 -6.55
N THR A 95 18.55 -8.45 -5.98
CA THR A 95 19.98 -8.83 -6.06
C THR A 95 20.45 -9.56 -4.81
N ALA A 96 19.52 -9.89 -3.88
CA ALA A 96 19.85 -10.59 -2.66
C ALA A 96 20.32 -12.03 -2.96
N THR A 97 21.45 -12.41 -2.36
CA THR A 97 22.00 -13.75 -2.52
C THR A 97 21.19 -14.74 -1.69
N GLU A 98 21.04 -15.96 -2.19
CA GLU A 98 20.42 -17.05 -1.43
C GLU A 98 21.15 -17.25 -0.10
N GLY A 99 20.40 -17.39 0.99
CA GLY A 99 20.96 -17.51 2.35
C GLY A 99 21.33 -16.18 3.02
N SER A 100 21.20 -15.03 2.33
CA SER A 100 21.41 -13.71 2.94
C SER A 100 20.21 -13.18 3.69
N TYR A 101 19.05 -13.80 3.55
CA TYR A 101 17.81 -13.41 4.21
C TYR A 101 16.90 -14.60 4.49
N GLU A 102 15.96 -14.38 5.41
CA GLU A 102 14.86 -15.30 5.71
C GLU A 102 13.58 -14.49 5.88
N LEU A 103 12.51 -14.90 5.18
CA LEU A 103 11.20 -14.29 5.32
C LEU A 103 10.52 -14.85 6.58
N MET A 104 10.09 -13.97 7.45
CA MET A 104 9.40 -14.32 8.68
C MET A 104 7.90 -13.96 8.56
N GLU A 105 7.19 -13.99 9.69
CA GLU A 105 5.76 -13.66 9.70
C GLU A 105 5.52 -12.18 9.49
N GLY A 106 4.51 -11.86 8.67
CA GLY A 106 3.93 -10.52 8.58
C GLY A 106 2.60 -10.49 9.32
N ILE A 107 2.33 -9.45 10.10
CA ILE A 107 1.15 -9.35 10.94
C ILE A 107 0.59 -7.93 11.00
N ILE A 108 -0.74 -7.81 10.95
CA ILE A 108 -1.49 -6.62 11.31
C ILE A 108 -2.33 -6.98 12.54
N PRO A 109 -2.03 -6.38 13.71
CA PRO A 109 -2.74 -6.71 14.94
C PRO A 109 -4.23 -6.39 14.88
N ALA A 110 -5.01 -7.07 15.70
CA ALA A 110 -6.44 -6.84 15.85
C ALA A 110 -6.74 -5.35 16.14
N ASN A 111 -7.79 -4.83 15.49
CA ASN A 111 -8.24 -3.44 15.61
C ASN A 111 -7.22 -2.38 15.16
N HIS A 112 -6.17 -2.78 14.43
CA HIS A 112 -5.18 -1.87 13.86
C HIS A 112 -5.25 -1.90 12.33
N ASN A 113 -4.88 -0.78 11.72
CA ASN A 113 -4.67 -0.65 10.29
C ASN A 113 -3.19 -0.59 9.90
N GLU A 114 -2.31 -0.63 10.88
CA GLU A 114 -0.86 -0.67 10.71
C GLU A 114 -0.32 -1.99 11.25
N GLY A 115 0.67 -2.52 10.58
CA GLY A 115 1.37 -3.74 10.95
C GLY A 115 2.78 -3.75 10.38
N TYR A 116 3.35 -4.92 10.29
CA TYR A 116 4.69 -5.10 9.74
C TYR A 116 4.82 -6.44 9.01
N ILE A 117 5.75 -6.48 8.10
CA ILE A 117 6.36 -7.71 7.61
C ILE A 117 7.77 -7.80 8.17
N ARG A 118 8.19 -9.00 8.55
CA ARG A 118 9.46 -9.22 9.26
C ARG A 118 10.41 -10.01 8.40
N ILE A 119 11.63 -9.51 8.28
CA ILE A 119 12.70 -10.16 7.52
C ILE A 119 13.90 -10.29 8.44
N LYS A 120 14.51 -11.47 8.45
CA LYS A 120 15.81 -11.71 9.07
C LYS A 120 16.87 -11.55 7.99
N LEU A 121 17.82 -10.66 8.21
CA LEU A 121 18.94 -10.41 7.32
C LEU A 121 20.21 -10.97 7.96
N TYR A 122 21.01 -11.70 7.19
CA TYR A 122 22.25 -12.27 7.65
C TYR A 122 23.45 -11.46 7.17
N ASN A 123 24.42 -11.28 8.03
CA ASN A 123 25.70 -10.68 7.68
C ASN A 123 26.55 -11.69 6.92
N VAL A 124 26.46 -11.71 5.62
CA VAL A 124 27.21 -12.68 4.78
C VAL A 124 28.73 -12.46 4.78
N ASN A 125 29.20 -11.34 5.34
CA ASN A 125 30.62 -11.01 5.48
C ASN A 125 31.15 -11.22 6.90
N TRP A 126 30.38 -11.89 7.75
CA TRP A 126 30.69 -12.18 9.14
C TRP A 126 31.80 -13.23 9.29
N ARG A 127 32.84 -13.29 8.61
CA ARG A 127 33.94 -14.25 8.82
C ARG A 127 35.27 -13.54 9.01
#